data_601265397164178ac691759f319b04e9
#
_entry.id   601265397164178ac691759f319b04e9
#
_cell.length_a   1.000
_cell.length_b   1.000
_cell.length_c   1.000
_cell.angle_alpha   90.00
_cell.angle_beta   90.00
_cell.angle_gamma   90.00
#
_symmetry.space_group_name_H-M   'P 1'
#
loop_
_entity.id
_entity.type
_entity.pdbx_description
1 polymer ?
#
loop_
_entity_poly.entity_id
_entity_poly.type
_entity_poly.pdbx_seq_one_letter_code
_entity_poly.pdbx_strand_id
1 'polypeptide(L)'
;MVRLAVKLGVDRLKGHHLWAHFSEIQSESMRRSPDSIERWNAAVLAAREAAAERPLPNGKHILLENIFLLDALATDDLAPGGPCPFLGQEAWVSALGRFDPCCAPDAQRRTLGEFGNLGDQTFMQIWNGESYRELTSTYRNRRLCLGCNMRKPAGAVE
;
A
#
# COMPACT_ATOMS: atom_id res chain seq x y z
N MET A 1 9.83 10.15 13.78
CA MET A 1 8.50 10.44 13.20
C MET A 1 7.36 10.03 14.12
N VAL A 2 7.26 8.77 14.62
CA VAL A 2 6.17 8.30 15.51
C VAL A 2 6.03 9.17 16.75
N ARG A 3 7.12 9.44 17.50
CA ARG A 3 7.08 10.32 18.69
C ARG A 3 6.55 11.73 18.39
N LEU A 4 6.83 12.27 17.21
CA LEU A 4 6.27 13.56 16.77
C LEU A 4 4.76 13.44 16.51
N ALA A 5 4.33 12.38 15.82
CA ALA A 5 2.92 12.13 15.57
C ALA A 5 2.12 11.99 16.88
N VAL A 6 2.65 11.24 17.85
CA VAL A 6 2.05 11.12 19.19
C VAL A 6 1.98 12.48 19.89
N LYS A 7 3.08 13.27 19.86
CA LYS A 7 3.11 14.63 20.44
C LYS A 7 2.06 15.56 19.82
N LEU A 8 1.80 15.41 18.51
CA LEU A 8 0.80 16.21 17.79
C LEU A 8 -0.63 15.67 17.92
N GLY A 9 -0.83 14.55 18.61
CA GLY A 9 -2.15 13.94 18.78
C GLY A 9 -2.72 13.28 17.53
N VAL A 10 -1.84 12.80 16.62
CA VAL A 10 -2.25 12.11 15.40
C VAL A 10 -2.71 10.71 15.75
N ASP A 11 -3.93 10.34 15.36
CA ASP A 11 -4.54 9.04 15.69
C ASP A 11 -3.93 7.89 14.89
N ARG A 12 -3.45 8.15 13.66
CA ARG A 12 -2.98 7.13 12.74
C ARG A 12 -1.75 7.59 11.95
N LEU A 13 -0.75 6.72 11.85
CA LEU A 13 0.41 6.89 10.97
C LEU A 13 0.44 5.73 9.96
N LYS A 14 0.22 6.05 8.68
CA LYS A 14 0.23 5.08 7.59
C LYS A 14 1.58 5.10 6.88
N GLY A 15 2.23 3.94 6.80
CA GLY A 15 3.43 3.73 6.00
C GLY A 15 3.08 3.35 4.56
N HIS A 16 3.92 3.79 3.62
CA HIS A 16 3.87 3.33 2.24
C HIS A 16 5.27 2.89 1.82
N HIS A 17 5.38 1.71 1.24
CA HIS A 17 6.60 1.30 0.59
C HIS A 17 6.77 2.06 -0.72
N LEU A 18 8.01 2.42 -1.04
CA LEU A 18 8.32 3.00 -2.33
C LEU A 18 7.98 1.97 -3.43
N TRP A 19 7.17 2.37 -4.39
CA TRP A 19 6.96 1.57 -5.58
C TRP A 19 8.09 1.83 -6.58
N ALA A 20 9.03 0.90 -6.62
CA ALA A 20 10.19 0.95 -7.50
C ALA A 20 9.83 0.49 -8.93
N HIS A 21 9.04 1.29 -9.65
CA HIS A 21 8.58 1.01 -11.02
C HIS A 21 9.52 1.53 -12.11
N PHE A 22 10.52 2.31 -11.75
CA PHE A 22 11.62 2.74 -12.61
C PHE A 22 12.93 2.14 -12.12
N SER A 23 13.80 1.77 -13.06
CA SER A 23 15.11 1.19 -12.75
C SER A 23 15.96 2.10 -11.87
N GLU A 24 15.88 3.42 -12.08
CA GLU A 24 16.64 4.44 -11.37
C GLU A 24 16.34 4.52 -9.87
N ILE A 25 15.14 4.12 -9.47
CA ILE A 25 14.72 4.15 -8.05
C ILE A 25 14.68 2.77 -7.39
N GLN A 26 15.05 1.70 -8.09
CA GLN A 26 15.09 0.36 -7.50
C GLN A 26 16.04 0.27 -6.31
N SER A 27 17.16 1.01 -6.35
CA SER A 27 18.11 1.08 -5.25
C SER A 27 17.54 1.69 -3.97
N GLU A 28 16.45 2.41 -4.02
CA GLU A 28 15.77 3.02 -2.87
C GLU A 28 14.76 2.08 -2.19
N SER A 29 14.46 0.93 -2.79
CA SER A 29 13.55 -0.05 -2.18
C SER A 29 14.15 -0.63 -0.90
N MET A 30 13.38 -0.70 0.17
CA MET A 30 13.78 -1.38 1.42
C MET A 30 13.92 -2.90 1.25
N ARG A 31 13.46 -3.46 0.15
CA ARG A 31 13.53 -4.89 -0.16
C ARG A 31 14.71 -5.26 -1.06
N ARG A 32 15.56 -4.31 -1.43
CA ARG A 32 16.65 -4.52 -2.40
C ARG A 32 17.79 -5.42 -1.90
N SER A 33 17.96 -5.53 -0.58
CA SER A 33 19.03 -6.32 0.01
C SER A 33 18.69 -6.75 1.43
N PRO A 34 19.31 -7.83 1.95
CA PRO A 34 19.16 -8.24 3.35
C PRO A 34 19.44 -7.10 4.35
N ASP A 35 20.52 -6.32 4.13
CA ASP A 35 20.85 -5.19 4.99
C ASP A 35 19.78 -4.09 5.01
N SER A 36 19.11 -3.88 3.88
CA SER A 36 18.01 -2.91 3.79
C SER A 36 16.79 -3.40 4.53
N ILE A 37 16.50 -4.70 4.45
CA ILE A 37 15.41 -5.36 5.18
C ILE A 37 15.69 -5.30 6.69
N GLU A 38 16.92 -5.60 7.11
CA GLU A 38 17.31 -5.53 8.53
C GLU A 38 17.13 -4.12 9.09
N ARG A 39 17.63 -3.10 8.39
CA ARG A 39 17.44 -1.69 8.78
C ARG A 39 15.97 -1.28 8.84
N TRP A 40 15.17 -1.73 7.88
CA TRP A 40 13.73 -1.51 7.89
C TRP A 40 13.09 -2.18 9.11
N ASN A 41 13.41 -3.44 9.37
CA ASN A 41 12.84 -4.19 10.47
C ASN A 41 13.20 -3.58 11.84
N ALA A 42 14.44 -3.13 12.00
CA ALA A 42 14.86 -2.39 13.19
C ALA A 42 14.04 -1.09 13.36
N ALA A 43 13.81 -0.35 12.28
CA ALA A 43 12.99 0.85 12.31
C ALA A 43 11.51 0.56 12.64
N VAL A 44 10.96 -0.55 12.16
CA VAL A 44 9.58 -0.99 12.50
C VAL A 44 9.46 -1.32 13.99
N LEU A 45 10.44 -2.05 14.55
CA LEU A 45 10.44 -2.37 15.98
C LEU A 45 10.52 -1.10 16.83
N ALA A 46 11.43 -0.20 16.52
CA ALA A 46 11.54 1.10 17.20
C ALA A 46 10.26 1.96 17.05
N ALA A 47 9.58 1.89 15.90
CA ALA A 47 8.31 2.58 15.68
C ALA A 47 7.20 2.02 16.58
N ARG A 48 7.12 0.69 16.72
CA ARG A 48 6.14 0.01 17.59
C ARG A 48 6.38 0.34 19.06
N GLU A 49 7.63 0.32 19.51
CA GLU A 49 8.02 0.74 20.84
C GLU A 49 7.60 2.19 21.11
N ALA A 50 7.96 3.12 20.22
CA ALA A 50 7.58 4.52 20.34
C ALA A 50 6.06 4.76 20.34
N ALA A 51 5.30 3.94 19.63
CA ALA A 51 3.83 3.99 19.63
C ALA A 51 3.23 3.49 20.95
N ALA A 52 3.89 2.56 21.63
CA ALA A 52 3.46 2.01 22.90
C ALA A 52 3.90 2.85 24.12
N GLU A 53 4.96 3.67 24.00
CA GLU A 53 5.51 4.48 25.10
C GLU A 53 4.48 5.43 25.71
N ARG A 54 3.62 6.04 24.91
CA ARG A 54 2.70 7.09 25.37
C ARG A 54 1.35 7.00 24.70
N PRO A 55 0.27 7.06 25.48
CA PRO A 55 -1.06 7.22 24.93
C PRO A 55 -1.25 8.63 24.33
N LEU A 56 -2.15 8.74 23.38
CA LEU A 56 -2.69 10.00 22.88
C LEU A 56 -3.53 10.70 23.95
N PRO A 57 -3.87 12.00 23.79
CA PRO A 57 -4.71 12.72 24.72
C PRO A 57 -6.08 12.07 25.00
N ASN A 58 -6.57 11.25 24.06
CA ASN A 58 -7.82 10.49 24.20
C ASN A 58 -7.65 9.13 24.91
N GLY A 59 -6.47 8.83 25.44
CA GLY A 59 -6.15 7.59 26.13
C GLY A 59 -5.86 6.38 25.24
N LYS A 60 -5.97 6.52 23.91
CA LYS A 60 -5.63 5.48 22.94
C LYS A 60 -4.17 5.56 22.53
N HIS A 61 -3.63 4.49 21.96
CA HIS A 61 -2.34 4.53 21.30
C HIS A 61 -2.48 4.87 19.82
N ILE A 62 -1.44 5.51 19.25
CA ILE A 62 -1.38 5.78 17.81
C ILE A 62 -1.41 4.47 17.03
N LEU A 63 -2.25 4.39 16.01
CA LEU A 63 -2.32 3.25 15.11
C LEU A 63 -1.22 3.34 14.04
N LEU A 64 -0.37 2.32 13.98
CA LEU A 64 0.61 2.15 12.91
C LEU A 64 0.01 1.24 11.83
N GLU A 65 -0.33 1.83 10.68
CA GLU A 65 -0.94 1.13 9.56
C GLU A 65 0.08 0.91 8.45
N ASN A 66 0.08 -0.29 7.87
CA ASN A 66 1.00 -0.68 6.79
C ASN A 66 2.50 -0.56 7.16
N ILE A 67 2.82 -0.64 8.45
CA ILE A 67 4.18 -0.64 8.99
C ILE A 67 4.43 -2.01 9.61
N PHE A 68 5.04 -2.91 8.83
CA PHE A 68 5.23 -4.32 9.19
C PHE A 68 6.66 -4.79 8.91
N LEU A 69 7.05 -5.89 9.55
CA LEU A 69 8.34 -6.53 9.32
C LEU A 69 8.36 -7.17 7.93
N LEU A 70 9.49 -7.05 7.25
CA LEU A 70 9.78 -7.76 6.01
C LEU A 70 10.49 -9.07 6.34
N ASP A 71 10.25 -10.11 5.52
CA ASP A 71 10.95 -11.37 5.64
C ASP A 71 12.41 -11.21 5.15
N ALA A 72 13.36 -11.42 6.05
CA ALA A 72 14.79 -11.31 5.74
C ALA A 72 15.29 -12.46 4.83
N LEU A 73 14.54 -13.56 4.78
CA LEU A 73 14.86 -14.72 3.93
C LEU A 73 14.21 -14.65 2.55
N ALA A 74 13.32 -13.69 2.33
CA ALA A 74 12.75 -13.42 1.02
C ALA A 74 13.85 -12.84 0.13
N THR A 75 14.58 -13.71 -0.54
CA THR A 75 15.70 -13.37 -1.44
C THR A 75 15.23 -12.77 -2.77
N ASP A 76 13.94 -12.76 -3.01
CA ASP A 76 13.38 -12.28 -4.24
C ASP A 76 12.87 -10.84 -4.07
N ASP A 77 13.28 -9.97 -4.97
CA ASP A 77 12.66 -8.65 -5.23
C ASP A 77 11.19 -8.76 -5.64
N LEU A 78 10.63 -9.95 -5.48
CA LEU A 78 9.27 -10.26 -5.81
C LEU A 78 8.31 -9.52 -4.89
N ALA A 79 7.26 -9.06 -5.47
CA ALA A 79 6.15 -8.48 -4.74
C ALA A 79 5.67 -9.44 -3.66
N PRO A 80 5.34 -8.94 -2.47
CA PRO A 80 4.76 -9.77 -1.41
C PRO A 80 3.52 -10.50 -1.90
N GLY A 81 3.34 -11.74 -1.49
CA GLY A 81 2.22 -12.58 -1.93
C GLY A 81 0.86 -12.25 -1.32
N GLY A 82 0.81 -11.33 -0.35
CA GLY A 82 -0.39 -10.99 0.39
C GLY A 82 -1.39 -10.09 -0.34
N PRO A 83 -2.43 -9.60 0.34
CA PRO A 83 -3.48 -8.80 -0.27
C PRO A 83 -3.00 -7.43 -0.74
N CYS A 84 -3.73 -6.83 -1.67
CA CYS A 84 -3.55 -5.44 -2.08
C CYS A 84 -4.16 -4.52 -1.02
N PRO A 85 -3.44 -3.51 -0.51
CA PRO A 85 -3.98 -2.59 0.48
C PRO A 85 -4.89 -1.51 -0.11
N PHE A 86 -5.07 -1.47 -1.42
CA PHE A 86 -5.81 -0.42 -2.12
C PHE A 86 -7.08 -0.91 -2.81
N LEU A 87 -7.00 -2.00 -3.57
CA LEU A 87 -8.14 -2.54 -4.31
C LEU A 87 -9.28 -2.91 -3.36
N GLY A 88 -10.46 -2.38 -3.64
CA GLY A 88 -11.65 -2.58 -2.81
C GLY A 88 -11.68 -1.69 -1.54
N GLN A 89 -10.66 -0.88 -1.29
CA GLN A 89 -10.57 0.01 -0.12
C GLN A 89 -10.39 1.48 -0.50
N GLU A 90 -9.65 1.75 -1.56
CA GLU A 90 -9.34 3.09 -2.03
C GLU A 90 -9.56 3.19 -3.54
N ALA A 91 -9.85 4.40 -4.01
CA ALA A 91 -9.92 4.73 -5.42
C ALA A 91 -9.34 6.10 -5.66
N TRP A 92 -8.83 6.31 -6.86
CA TRP A 92 -8.36 7.60 -7.32
C TRP A 92 -9.26 8.08 -8.45
N VAL A 93 -9.45 9.36 -8.53
CA VAL A 93 -10.17 9.99 -9.62
C VAL A 93 -9.26 11.00 -10.27
N SER A 94 -9.05 10.88 -11.58
CA SER A 94 -8.25 11.84 -12.33
C SER A 94 -8.98 13.19 -12.44
N ALA A 95 -8.24 14.24 -12.82
CA ALA A 95 -8.84 15.56 -13.08
C ALA A 95 -9.91 15.54 -14.19
N LEU A 96 -9.91 14.51 -15.05
CA LEU A 96 -10.90 14.29 -16.09
C LEU A 96 -12.03 13.35 -15.67
N GLY A 97 -12.18 13.04 -14.41
CA GLY A 97 -13.24 12.19 -13.88
C GLY A 97 -13.01 10.68 -14.03
N ARG A 98 -11.90 10.24 -14.66
CA ARG A 98 -11.63 8.80 -14.82
C ARG A 98 -11.41 8.14 -13.46
N PHE A 99 -12.08 7.01 -13.25
CA PHE A 99 -11.84 6.17 -12.09
C PHE A 99 -10.55 5.35 -12.27
N ASP A 100 -9.65 5.45 -11.30
CA ASP A 100 -8.39 4.74 -11.25
C ASP A 100 -8.34 3.79 -10.04
N PRO A 101 -8.12 2.48 -10.23
CA PRO A 101 -8.24 1.49 -9.16
C PRO A 101 -7.04 1.45 -8.21
N CYS A 102 -5.91 2.06 -8.57
CA CYS A 102 -4.70 2.04 -7.76
C CYS A 102 -3.76 3.21 -8.10
N CYS A 103 -2.73 3.39 -7.28
CA CYS A 103 -1.73 4.46 -7.40
C CYS A 103 -0.62 4.18 -8.43
N ALA A 104 -0.70 3.09 -9.22
CA ALA A 104 0.29 2.80 -10.25
C ALA A 104 0.43 3.97 -11.25
N PRO A 105 1.60 4.16 -11.87
CA PRO A 105 1.77 5.11 -12.95
C PRO A 105 0.73 4.92 -14.05
N ASP A 106 0.27 6.02 -14.65
CA ASP A 106 -0.89 6.04 -15.56
C ASP A 106 -0.82 4.96 -16.67
N ALA A 107 0.32 4.89 -17.37
CA ALA A 107 0.49 3.91 -18.43
C ALA A 107 0.39 2.46 -17.94
N GLN A 108 0.86 2.17 -16.72
CA GLN A 108 0.82 0.83 -16.14
C GLN A 108 -0.57 0.48 -15.61
N ARG A 109 -1.25 1.38 -14.88
CA ARG A 109 -2.57 1.10 -14.33
C ARG A 109 -3.65 0.96 -15.40
N ARG A 110 -3.50 1.61 -16.57
CA ARG A 110 -4.38 1.39 -17.72
C ARG A 110 -4.36 -0.05 -18.24
N THR A 111 -3.31 -0.80 -17.98
CA THR A 111 -3.27 -2.24 -18.30
C THR A 111 -4.21 -3.08 -17.46
N LEU A 112 -4.74 -2.54 -16.36
CA LEU A 112 -5.73 -3.21 -15.52
C LEU A 112 -7.14 -3.17 -16.12
N GLY A 113 -7.43 -2.22 -17.00
CA GLY A 113 -8.70 -2.02 -17.65
C GLY A 113 -9.25 -0.59 -17.52
N GLU A 114 -10.41 -0.38 -18.07
CA GLU A 114 -11.19 0.85 -17.93
C GLU A 114 -12.44 0.53 -17.10
N PHE A 115 -12.71 1.38 -16.09
CA PHE A 115 -13.75 1.10 -15.08
C PHE A 115 -14.91 2.08 -15.15
N GLY A 116 -14.71 3.26 -15.75
CA GLY A 116 -15.71 4.29 -15.94
C GLY A 116 -15.22 5.70 -15.62
N ASN A 117 -16.12 6.67 -15.80
CA ASN A 117 -15.87 8.08 -15.59
C ASN A 117 -17.00 8.68 -14.73
N LEU A 118 -16.64 9.49 -13.75
CA LEU A 118 -17.58 10.13 -12.84
C LEU A 118 -18.41 11.24 -13.53
N GLY A 119 -18.04 11.65 -14.73
CA GLY A 119 -18.88 12.49 -15.58
C GLY A 119 -20.12 11.78 -16.13
N ASP A 120 -20.04 10.46 -16.29
CA ASP A 120 -21.09 9.64 -16.92
C ASP A 120 -21.81 8.71 -15.93
N GLN A 121 -21.15 8.36 -14.81
CA GLN A 121 -21.61 7.38 -13.84
C GLN A 121 -21.34 7.86 -12.42
N THR A 122 -22.18 7.42 -11.49
CA THR A 122 -21.88 7.65 -10.06
C THR A 122 -20.73 6.79 -9.60
N PHE A 123 -20.01 7.22 -8.56
CA PHE A 123 -18.93 6.44 -7.94
C PHE A 123 -19.38 5.01 -7.60
N MET A 124 -20.57 4.87 -7.01
CA MET A 124 -21.09 3.56 -6.59
C MET A 124 -21.46 2.65 -7.77
N GLN A 125 -21.86 3.21 -8.92
CA GLN A 125 -22.08 2.42 -10.13
C GLN A 125 -20.76 1.84 -10.65
N ILE A 126 -19.68 2.63 -10.64
CA ILE A 126 -18.35 2.16 -11.04
C ILE A 126 -17.81 1.16 -10.01
N TRP A 127 -17.87 1.50 -8.72
CA TRP A 127 -17.34 0.67 -7.63
C TRP A 127 -17.99 -0.71 -7.56
N ASN A 128 -19.29 -0.78 -7.82
CA ASN A 128 -20.04 -2.03 -7.87
C ASN A 128 -20.19 -2.61 -9.29
N GLY A 129 -19.56 -1.97 -10.28
CA GLY A 129 -19.60 -2.40 -11.67
C GLY A 129 -18.86 -3.74 -11.88
N GLU A 130 -19.26 -4.46 -12.92
CA GLU A 130 -18.70 -5.78 -13.24
C GLU A 130 -17.19 -5.73 -13.46
N SER A 131 -16.71 -4.76 -14.25
CA SER A 131 -15.28 -4.61 -14.56
C SER A 131 -14.41 -4.42 -13.31
N TYR A 132 -14.87 -3.61 -12.35
CA TYR A 132 -14.12 -3.38 -11.12
C TYR A 132 -14.19 -4.58 -10.17
N ARG A 133 -15.34 -5.27 -10.08
CA ARG A 133 -15.47 -6.52 -9.33
C ARG A 133 -14.60 -7.63 -9.91
N GLU A 134 -14.55 -7.76 -11.23
CA GLU A 134 -13.64 -8.71 -11.89
C GLU A 134 -12.19 -8.40 -11.52
N LEU A 135 -11.77 -7.13 -11.60
CA LEU A 135 -10.42 -6.76 -11.19
C LEU A 135 -10.15 -7.14 -9.73
N THR A 136 -11.03 -6.78 -8.80
CA THR A 136 -10.83 -7.06 -7.37
C THR A 136 -10.76 -8.55 -7.05
N SER A 137 -11.43 -9.40 -7.81
CA SER A 137 -11.38 -10.86 -7.66
C SER A 137 -10.17 -11.51 -8.34
N THR A 138 -9.66 -10.92 -9.43
CA THR A 138 -8.64 -11.54 -10.29
C THR A 138 -7.27 -10.84 -10.27
N TYR A 139 -7.11 -9.73 -9.53
CA TYR A 139 -5.90 -8.90 -9.56
C TYR A 139 -4.61 -9.66 -9.29
N ARG A 140 -4.68 -10.74 -8.50
CA ARG A 140 -3.51 -11.59 -8.19
C ARG A 140 -2.91 -12.27 -9.43
N ASN A 141 -3.67 -12.34 -10.53
CA ASN A 141 -3.24 -12.90 -11.81
C ASN A 141 -2.84 -11.79 -12.81
N ARG A 142 -3.00 -10.53 -12.47
CA ARG A 142 -2.62 -9.41 -13.36
C ARG A 142 -1.11 -9.15 -13.23
N ARG A 143 -0.44 -9.03 -14.38
CA ARG A 143 1.02 -8.82 -14.44
C ARG A 143 1.50 -7.65 -13.56
N LEU A 144 0.78 -6.52 -13.62
CA LEU A 144 1.09 -5.35 -12.81
C LEU A 144 1.02 -5.67 -11.31
N CYS A 145 0.00 -6.40 -10.89
CA CYS A 145 -0.21 -6.73 -9.48
C CYS A 145 0.74 -7.82 -8.98
N LEU A 146 1.17 -8.74 -9.84
CA LEU A 146 2.18 -9.74 -9.51
C LEU A 146 3.53 -9.09 -9.16
N GLY A 147 3.92 -8.02 -9.86
CA GLY A 147 5.15 -7.27 -9.61
C GLY A 147 5.00 -6.11 -8.60
N CYS A 148 3.82 -5.91 -8.02
CA CYS A 148 3.57 -4.74 -7.17
C CYS A 148 4.12 -4.92 -5.76
N ASN A 149 5.16 -4.15 -5.40
CA ASN A 149 5.78 -4.17 -4.07
C ASN A 149 4.94 -3.50 -2.97
N MET A 150 3.80 -2.91 -3.31
CA MET A 150 2.85 -2.31 -2.35
C MET A 150 1.94 -3.35 -1.69
N ARG A 151 1.92 -4.61 -2.16
CA ARG A 151 1.15 -5.68 -1.55
C ARG A 151 1.65 -5.97 -0.13
N LYS A 152 0.75 -6.41 0.73
CA LYS A 152 1.08 -6.88 2.08
C LYS A 152 1.88 -8.19 2.01
N PRO A 153 2.62 -8.57 3.06
CA PRO A 153 3.24 -9.90 3.16
C PRO A 153 2.20 -11.02 3.01
N ALA A 154 2.64 -12.17 2.54
CA ALA A 154 1.83 -13.38 2.60
C ALA A 154 1.48 -13.69 4.07
N GLY A 155 0.22 -13.97 4.36
CA GLY A 155 -0.25 -14.21 5.73
C GLY A 155 -0.62 -12.95 6.53
N ALA A 156 -0.48 -11.75 5.98
CA ALA A 156 -1.10 -10.58 6.59
C ALA A 156 -2.63 -10.73 6.51
N VAL A 157 -3.28 -10.71 7.66
CA VAL A 157 -4.75 -10.72 7.75
C VAL A 157 -5.26 -9.33 7.34
N GLU A 158 -6.37 -9.29 6.63
CA GLU A 158 -7.08 -8.07 6.26
C GLU A 158 -7.71 -7.38 7.47
#